data_d0e0847ea11e52a7759e59186d956c9f
#
_entry.id   d0e0847ea11e52a7759e59186d956c9f
#
_cell.length_a   1.000
_cell.length_b   1.000
_cell.length_c   1.000
_cell.angle_alpha   90.00
_cell.angle_beta   90.00
_cell.angle_gamma   90.00
#
_symmetry.space_group_name_H-M   'P 1'
#
loop_
_entity.id
_entity.type
_entity.pdbx_description
1 polymer ?
#
loop_
_entity_poly.entity_id
_entity_poly.type
_entity_poly.pdbx_seq_one_letter_code
_entity_poly.pdbx_strand_id
1 'polypeptide(L)'
;MTCLRCKHHEVKRFGFYGRKRIQRYRCPGCNSTFSEPRKRPLGRHYTDPEKAGQIATLLLEGMSVRAVSRITGAHQGTILSLLLTVGKNCQSLFDNRVRGVRPRFVQADELWTFVHTKEAHLYGDTPTEWGDQYIWMAIDSETKMVLSYLVAKREGTSAYDFIRDLSERVTGRFQLTTDGLRSYVPAVEEYFGADIDFAQLLKLYGTSGGEGPEWYNPSKVTATIPITISGDPKIERISTSHVERANLSVRTHLRRFTRLSLGFSKSLDHLKAAVALYMAFFNFVRVHQTLRVTPAMQAGLTDHIWTVQELLEAR
;
A
#
# COMPACT_ATOMS: atom_id res chain seq x y z
N MET A 1 12.68 -9.53 35.75
CA MET A 1 11.46 -9.50 34.93
C MET A 1 10.31 -9.00 35.80
N THR A 2 9.54 -8.01 35.36
CA THR A 2 8.44 -7.41 36.12
C THR A 2 7.11 -8.11 35.82
N CYS A 3 6.23 -8.15 36.82
CA CYS A 3 4.89 -8.68 36.65
C CYS A 3 4.08 -7.85 35.64
N LEU A 4 3.47 -8.51 34.65
CA LEU A 4 2.66 -7.84 33.62
C LEU A 4 1.37 -7.22 34.17
N ARG A 5 0.90 -7.67 35.35
CA ARG A 5 -0.36 -7.23 35.96
C ARG A 5 -0.20 -6.13 37.00
N CYS A 6 0.73 -6.31 37.97
CA CYS A 6 0.89 -5.38 39.10
C CYS A 6 2.25 -4.66 39.10
N LYS A 7 3.08 -4.86 38.07
CA LYS A 7 4.43 -4.26 37.92
C LYS A 7 5.43 -4.61 39.03
N HIS A 8 5.13 -5.60 39.89
CA HIS A 8 6.08 -6.09 40.89
C HIS A 8 7.37 -6.57 40.23
N HIS A 9 8.53 -6.16 40.76
CA HIS A 9 9.83 -6.37 40.10
C HIS A 9 10.38 -7.80 40.23
N GLU A 10 9.97 -8.54 41.26
CA GLU A 10 10.42 -9.92 41.47
C GLU A 10 9.33 -10.90 41.09
N VAL A 11 9.62 -11.77 40.12
CA VAL A 11 8.74 -12.87 39.73
C VAL A 11 9.50 -14.18 39.78
N LYS A 12 8.84 -15.24 40.21
CA LYS A 12 9.45 -16.59 40.33
C LYS A 12 9.10 -17.43 39.10
N ARG A 13 10.06 -18.25 38.63
CA ARG A 13 9.79 -19.26 37.61
C ARG A 13 8.74 -20.25 38.13
N PHE A 14 7.74 -20.56 37.29
CA PHE A 14 6.59 -21.38 37.65
C PHE A 14 6.28 -22.42 36.58
N GLY A 15 7.23 -23.30 36.27
CA GLY A 15 7.06 -24.36 35.31
C GLY A 15 6.96 -23.90 33.86
N PHE A 16 6.43 -24.74 33.00
CA PHE A 16 6.35 -24.52 31.56
C PHE A 16 4.91 -24.67 31.06
N TYR A 17 4.60 -24.02 29.95
CA TYR A 17 3.31 -24.09 29.27
C TYR A 17 3.43 -24.60 27.84
N GLY A 18 2.55 -25.53 27.44
CA GLY A 18 2.39 -26.04 26.08
C GLY A 18 3.55 -26.93 25.59
N ARG A 19 3.36 -27.53 24.40
CA ARG A 19 4.35 -28.43 23.78
C ARG A 19 5.72 -27.76 23.54
N LYS A 20 5.77 -26.44 23.30
CA LYS A 20 6.98 -25.66 23.10
C LYS A 20 7.70 -25.28 24.41
N ARG A 21 7.28 -25.84 25.56
CA ARG A 21 7.88 -25.64 26.90
C ARG A 21 8.19 -24.17 27.20
N ILE A 22 7.16 -23.31 27.11
CA ILE A 22 7.27 -21.87 27.38
C ILE A 22 7.42 -21.65 28.87
N GLN A 23 8.43 -20.92 29.31
CA GLN A 23 8.62 -20.56 30.70
C GLN A 23 7.42 -19.74 31.22
N ARG A 24 6.83 -20.18 32.31
CA ARG A 24 5.84 -19.43 33.09
C ARG A 24 6.49 -18.81 34.30
N TYR A 25 5.89 -17.74 34.74
CA TYR A 25 6.27 -17.00 35.93
C TYR A 25 5.05 -16.82 36.84
N ARG A 26 5.28 -16.77 38.15
CA ARG A 26 4.29 -16.42 39.16
C ARG A 26 4.77 -15.17 39.89
N CYS A 27 3.86 -14.21 40.03
CA CYS A 27 4.12 -13.00 40.79
C CYS A 27 3.80 -13.23 42.26
N PRO A 28 4.73 -13.03 43.21
CA PRO A 28 4.43 -13.16 44.62
C PRO A 28 3.52 -12.04 45.13
N GLY A 29 3.49 -10.85 44.50
CA GLY A 29 2.71 -9.72 44.95
C GLY A 29 1.21 -9.82 44.61
N CYS A 30 0.84 -10.36 43.43
CA CYS A 30 -0.57 -10.48 43.02
C CYS A 30 -1.01 -11.92 42.72
N ASN A 31 -0.16 -12.89 42.94
CA ASN A 31 -0.37 -14.32 42.73
C ASN A 31 -0.75 -14.73 41.29
N SER A 32 -0.73 -13.78 40.36
CA SER A 32 -1.01 -14.06 38.94
C SER A 32 0.14 -14.84 38.27
N THR A 33 -0.25 -15.76 37.39
CA THR A 33 0.71 -16.47 36.55
C THR A 33 0.65 -15.92 35.11
N PHE A 34 1.81 -15.77 34.48
CA PHE A 34 1.94 -15.31 33.11
C PHE A 34 3.14 -15.99 32.44
N SER A 35 3.14 -15.97 31.11
CA SER A 35 4.26 -16.43 30.32
C SER A 35 5.12 -15.24 29.89
N GLU A 36 6.35 -15.50 29.49
CA GLU A 36 7.21 -14.51 28.90
C GLU A 36 6.51 -13.80 27.72
N PRO A 37 6.53 -12.46 27.68
CA PRO A 37 5.97 -11.73 26.54
C PRO A 37 6.70 -12.17 25.28
N ARG A 38 5.97 -12.59 24.28
CA ARG A 38 6.53 -12.98 23.00
C ARG A 38 6.25 -11.87 21.99
N LYS A 39 7.24 -11.57 21.19
CA LYS A 39 6.98 -10.87 19.94
C LYS A 39 6.10 -11.78 19.09
N ARG A 40 4.89 -11.35 18.79
CA ARG A 40 3.96 -12.05 17.90
C ARG A 40 3.66 -11.14 16.71
N PRO A 41 4.57 -11.04 15.74
CA PRO A 41 4.41 -10.15 14.60
C PRO A 41 3.15 -10.49 13.81
N LEU A 42 2.79 -11.78 13.75
CA LEU A 42 1.59 -12.27 13.09
C LEU A 42 0.35 -12.34 14.03
N GLY A 43 0.35 -11.63 15.16
CA GLY A 43 -0.78 -11.55 16.07
C GLY A 43 -1.18 -12.91 16.68
N ARG A 44 -2.43 -13.32 16.45
CA ARG A 44 -2.97 -14.60 16.97
C ARG A 44 -2.75 -15.78 16.02
N HIS A 45 -2.10 -15.58 14.87
CA HIS A 45 -1.86 -16.67 13.93
C HIS A 45 -0.88 -17.69 14.48
N TYR A 46 -1.24 -18.96 14.31
CA TYR A 46 -0.38 -20.11 14.62
C TYR A 46 0.42 -20.59 13.40
N THR A 47 0.25 -19.90 12.27
CA THR A 47 1.02 -20.18 11.04
C THR A 47 2.50 -19.99 11.35
N ASP A 48 3.29 -20.96 10.91
CA ASP A 48 4.74 -20.87 11.01
C ASP A 48 5.24 -19.63 10.27
N PRO A 49 6.20 -18.86 10.81
CA PRO A 49 6.72 -17.65 10.17
C PRO A 49 7.23 -17.88 8.75
N GLU A 50 7.96 -18.96 8.51
CA GLU A 50 8.48 -19.29 7.17
C GLU A 50 7.33 -19.54 6.18
N LYS A 51 6.32 -20.32 6.59
CA LYS A 51 5.11 -20.53 5.80
C LYS A 51 4.33 -19.24 5.57
N ALA A 52 4.28 -18.35 6.55
CA ALA A 52 3.66 -17.03 6.40
C ALA A 52 4.42 -16.17 5.36
N GLY A 53 5.75 -16.19 5.39
CA GLY A 53 6.60 -15.56 4.38
C GLY A 53 6.33 -16.10 2.98
N GLN A 54 6.26 -17.43 2.83
CA GLN A 54 5.92 -18.08 1.56
C GLN A 54 4.55 -17.65 1.05
N ILE A 55 3.51 -17.62 1.91
CA ILE A 55 2.17 -17.15 1.54
C ILE A 55 2.21 -15.70 1.07
N ALA A 56 2.89 -14.81 1.79
CA ALA A 56 2.99 -13.40 1.43
C ALA A 56 3.71 -13.22 0.09
N THR A 57 4.82 -13.90 -0.13
CA THR A 57 5.57 -13.89 -1.40
C THR A 57 4.69 -14.31 -2.58
N LEU A 58 3.98 -15.43 -2.46
CA LEU A 58 3.09 -15.92 -3.52
C LEU A 58 1.95 -14.93 -3.84
N LEU A 59 1.41 -14.25 -2.82
CA LEU A 59 0.40 -13.20 -3.04
C LEU A 59 0.98 -11.98 -3.76
N LEU A 60 2.23 -11.60 -3.45
CA LEU A 60 2.98 -10.50 -4.08
C LEU A 60 3.41 -10.84 -5.51
N GLU A 61 3.53 -12.11 -5.87
CA GLU A 61 3.75 -12.58 -7.23
C GLU A 61 2.45 -12.72 -8.05
N GLY A 62 1.37 -12.11 -7.59
CA GLY A 62 0.10 -12.04 -8.32
C GLY A 62 -0.72 -13.34 -8.28
N MET A 63 -0.40 -14.27 -7.39
CA MET A 63 -1.15 -15.51 -7.29
C MET A 63 -2.51 -15.33 -6.60
N SER A 64 -3.51 -16.07 -7.07
CA SER A 64 -4.82 -16.07 -6.43
C SER A 64 -4.77 -16.79 -5.07
N VAL A 65 -5.64 -16.39 -4.13
CA VAL A 65 -5.79 -17.07 -2.81
C VAL A 65 -5.99 -18.57 -2.97
N ARG A 66 -6.74 -19.01 -3.98
CA ARG A 66 -6.95 -20.44 -4.29
C ARG A 66 -5.67 -21.12 -4.74
N ALA A 67 -4.85 -20.47 -5.55
CA ALA A 67 -3.56 -21.01 -5.98
C ALA A 67 -2.59 -21.12 -4.80
N VAL A 68 -2.48 -20.06 -4.00
CA VAL A 68 -1.67 -20.05 -2.76
C VAL A 68 -2.10 -21.19 -1.83
N SER A 69 -3.41 -21.39 -1.64
CA SER A 69 -3.96 -22.48 -0.83
C SER A 69 -3.51 -23.86 -1.34
N ARG A 70 -3.56 -24.10 -2.65
CA ARG A 70 -3.12 -25.39 -3.24
C ARG A 70 -1.61 -25.63 -3.08
N ILE A 71 -0.81 -24.58 -3.23
CA ILE A 71 0.67 -24.69 -3.17
C ILE A 71 1.14 -24.88 -1.73
N THR A 72 0.57 -24.11 -0.79
CA THR A 72 1.04 -24.10 0.60
C THR A 72 0.30 -25.07 1.51
N GLY A 73 -0.83 -25.63 1.06
CA GLY A 73 -1.73 -26.44 1.89
C GLY A 73 -2.43 -25.61 3.00
N ALA A 74 -2.34 -24.28 2.98
CA ALA A 74 -3.02 -23.43 3.95
C ALA A 74 -4.48 -23.22 3.54
N HIS A 75 -5.41 -23.25 4.51
CA HIS A 75 -6.81 -22.96 4.24
C HIS A 75 -6.98 -21.51 3.76
N GLN A 76 -7.90 -21.25 2.82
CA GLN A 76 -8.14 -19.92 2.24
C GLN A 76 -8.46 -18.87 3.31
N GLY A 77 -9.27 -19.21 4.32
CA GLY A 77 -9.58 -18.34 5.45
C GLY A 77 -8.33 -17.96 6.27
N THR A 78 -7.37 -18.88 6.43
CA THR A 78 -6.09 -18.60 7.09
C THR A 78 -5.25 -17.61 6.28
N ILE A 79 -5.19 -17.79 4.96
CA ILE A 79 -4.48 -16.88 4.05
C ILE A 79 -5.08 -15.47 4.10
N LEU A 80 -6.41 -15.36 4.04
CA LEU A 80 -7.11 -14.08 4.10
C LEU A 80 -6.94 -13.38 5.46
N SER A 81 -7.07 -14.12 6.55
CA SER A 81 -6.85 -13.58 7.90
C SER A 81 -5.38 -13.15 8.11
N LEU A 82 -4.42 -13.92 7.59
CA LEU A 82 -3.01 -13.55 7.59
C LEU A 82 -2.78 -12.25 6.80
N LEU A 83 -3.38 -12.13 5.61
CA LEU A 83 -3.30 -10.93 4.78
C LEU A 83 -3.78 -9.67 5.54
N LEU A 84 -4.91 -9.76 6.28
CA LEU A 84 -5.41 -8.63 7.09
C LEU A 84 -4.40 -8.23 8.16
N THR A 85 -3.82 -9.20 8.87
CA THR A 85 -2.84 -8.93 9.93
C THR A 85 -1.57 -8.30 9.37
N VAL A 86 -1.04 -8.89 8.30
CA VAL A 86 0.19 -8.41 7.65
C VAL A 86 -0.04 -7.05 7.00
N GLY A 87 -1.17 -6.86 6.32
CA GLY A 87 -1.53 -5.58 5.71
C GLY A 87 -1.60 -4.45 6.74
N LYS A 88 -2.20 -4.71 7.92
CA LYS A 88 -2.20 -3.73 9.01
C LYS A 88 -0.79 -3.39 9.50
N ASN A 89 0.07 -4.39 9.65
CA ASN A 89 1.47 -4.15 10.06
C ASN A 89 2.22 -3.35 9.00
N CYS A 90 2.04 -3.69 7.72
CA CYS A 90 2.64 -2.95 6.60
C CYS A 90 2.13 -1.50 6.51
N GLN A 91 0.85 -1.25 6.78
CA GLN A 91 0.32 0.11 6.87
C GLN A 91 1.03 0.88 7.99
N SER A 92 1.10 0.31 9.21
CA SER A 92 1.79 0.93 10.34
C SER A 92 3.28 1.18 10.05
N LEU A 93 3.96 0.22 9.40
CA LEU A 93 5.35 0.39 8.96
C LEU A 93 5.49 1.58 8.00
N PHE A 94 4.61 1.64 6.99
CA PHE A 94 4.61 2.71 6.01
C PHE A 94 4.39 4.07 6.67
N ASP A 95 3.39 4.17 7.56
CA ASP A 95 3.05 5.40 8.27
C ASP A 95 4.16 5.89 9.19
N ASN A 96 4.94 4.97 9.78
CA ASN A 96 6.04 5.31 10.67
C ASN A 96 7.35 5.61 9.94
N ARG A 97 7.62 4.94 8.80
CA ARG A 97 8.91 5.02 8.12
C ARG A 97 8.94 6.02 6.97
N VAL A 98 7.81 6.18 6.26
CA VAL A 98 7.74 7.09 5.12
C VAL A 98 7.33 8.47 5.63
N ARG A 99 8.30 9.18 6.22
CA ARG A 99 8.13 10.51 6.82
C ARG A 99 9.39 11.36 6.60
N GLY A 100 9.20 12.69 6.47
CA GLY A 100 10.30 13.63 6.32
C GLY A 100 11.10 13.48 5.03
N VAL A 101 10.52 12.85 4.00
CA VAL A 101 11.17 12.67 2.71
C VAL A 101 11.25 14.01 1.99
N ARG A 102 12.36 14.26 1.28
CA ARG A 102 12.59 15.49 0.49
C ARG A 102 12.64 15.16 -1.00
N PRO A 103 11.49 14.94 -1.65
CA PRO A 103 11.46 14.70 -3.08
C PRO A 103 11.74 15.99 -3.85
N ARG A 104 12.17 15.86 -5.10
CA ARG A 104 12.28 17.00 -6.04
C ARG A 104 11.12 17.00 -7.03
N PHE A 105 10.69 15.84 -7.48
CA PHE A 105 9.65 15.68 -8.49
C PHE A 105 8.71 14.54 -8.11
N VAL A 106 7.50 14.88 -7.76
CA VAL A 106 6.44 13.93 -7.38
C VAL A 106 5.42 13.79 -8.50
N GLN A 107 5.01 12.58 -8.77
CA GLN A 107 3.93 12.27 -9.71
C GLN A 107 2.80 11.58 -8.97
N ALA A 108 1.54 11.98 -9.23
CA ALA A 108 0.38 11.33 -8.63
C ALA A 108 -0.67 10.98 -9.69
N ASP A 109 -1.36 9.84 -9.46
CA ASP A 109 -2.39 9.29 -10.36
C ASP A 109 -3.29 8.31 -9.58
N GLU A 110 -4.47 7.97 -10.15
CA GLU A 110 -5.40 7.02 -9.57
C GLU A 110 -5.50 5.73 -10.40
N LEU A 111 -5.34 4.60 -9.73
CA LEU A 111 -5.52 3.28 -10.32
C LEU A 111 -6.88 2.69 -9.97
N TRP A 112 -7.76 2.55 -10.96
CA TRP A 112 -9.08 1.98 -10.80
C TRP A 112 -9.09 0.47 -10.48
N THR A 113 -9.98 0.08 -9.59
CA THR A 113 -10.42 -1.28 -9.29
C THR A 113 -11.87 -1.26 -8.80
N PHE A 114 -12.38 -2.35 -8.24
CA PHE A 114 -13.69 -2.39 -7.60
C PHE A 114 -13.75 -3.45 -6.50
N VAL A 115 -14.72 -3.32 -5.62
CA VAL A 115 -15.04 -4.27 -4.55
C VAL A 115 -16.42 -4.85 -4.80
N HIS A 116 -16.53 -6.16 -4.75
CA HIS A 116 -17.71 -7.00 -4.93
C HIS A 116 -18.32 -6.90 -6.33
N THR A 117 -18.75 -5.73 -6.76
CA THR A 117 -19.32 -5.44 -8.08
C THR A 117 -18.86 -4.04 -8.54
N LYS A 118 -18.95 -3.74 -9.84
CA LYS A 118 -18.66 -2.40 -10.36
C LYS A 118 -19.78 -1.43 -9.98
N GLU A 119 -19.47 -0.14 -9.86
CA GLU A 119 -20.43 0.91 -9.52
C GLU A 119 -21.68 0.86 -10.42
N ALA A 120 -21.50 0.69 -11.72
CA ALA A 120 -22.61 0.63 -12.70
C ALA A 120 -23.60 -0.55 -12.50
N HIS A 121 -23.27 -1.49 -11.63
CA HIS A 121 -24.09 -2.66 -11.31
C HIS A 121 -24.54 -2.71 -9.84
N LEU A 122 -24.48 -1.59 -9.15
CA LEU A 122 -25.04 -1.45 -7.81
C LEU A 122 -26.55 -1.17 -7.90
N TYR A 123 -27.35 -1.89 -7.12
CA TYR A 123 -28.80 -1.72 -7.06
C TYR A 123 -29.28 -1.75 -5.61
N GLY A 124 -30.23 -0.86 -5.28
CA GLY A 124 -30.85 -0.82 -3.95
C GLY A 124 -29.90 -0.50 -2.81
N ASP A 125 -30.21 -1.00 -1.62
CA ASP A 125 -29.41 -0.81 -0.41
C ASP A 125 -28.17 -1.69 -0.39
N THR A 126 -27.14 -1.32 -1.15
CA THR A 126 -25.86 -2.01 -1.15
C THR A 126 -24.90 -1.36 -0.16
N PRO A 127 -23.96 -2.12 0.46
CA PRO A 127 -22.94 -1.56 1.33
C PRO A 127 -22.13 -0.48 0.60
N THR A 128 -21.87 0.65 1.26
CA THR A 128 -21.10 1.78 0.71
C THR A 128 -19.67 1.40 0.30
N GLU A 129 -19.14 0.31 0.86
CA GLU A 129 -17.83 -0.25 0.53
C GLU A 129 -17.77 -0.93 -0.85
N TRP A 130 -18.93 -1.28 -1.43
CA TRP A 130 -19.01 -1.89 -2.75
C TRP A 130 -18.88 -0.85 -3.85
N GLY A 131 -18.64 -1.33 -5.06
CA GLY A 131 -18.49 -0.48 -6.22
C GLY A 131 -17.05 -0.15 -6.54
N ASP A 132 -16.87 0.90 -7.32
CA ASP A 132 -15.59 1.35 -7.81
C ASP A 132 -14.72 1.90 -6.68
N GLN A 133 -13.46 1.49 -6.68
CA GLN A 133 -12.43 1.91 -5.76
C GLN A 133 -11.19 2.31 -6.54
N TYR A 134 -10.39 3.20 -5.99
CA TYR A 134 -9.15 3.65 -6.61
C TYR A 134 -8.00 3.56 -5.64
N ILE A 135 -6.81 3.22 -6.12
CA ILE A 135 -5.58 3.53 -5.41
C ILE A 135 -5.12 4.90 -5.90
N TRP A 136 -5.21 5.89 -5.04
CA TRP A 136 -4.51 7.15 -5.17
C TRP A 136 -3.06 6.92 -4.79
N MET A 137 -2.11 7.29 -5.60
CA MET A 137 -0.70 7.02 -5.35
C MET A 137 0.17 8.19 -5.77
N ALA A 138 1.08 8.60 -4.88
CA ALA A 138 2.14 9.57 -5.17
C ALA A 138 3.51 8.87 -5.13
N ILE A 139 4.32 9.10 -6.13
CA ILE A 139 5.66 8.54 -6.28
C ILE A 139 6.70 9.64 -6.51
N ASP A 140 7.83 9.55 -5.83
CA ASP A 140 9.01 10.34 -6.20
C ASP A 140 9.62 9.78 -7.48
N SER A 141 9.69 10.60 -8.51
CA SER A 141 10.16 10.16 -9.82
C SER A 141 11.67 9.87 -9.88
N GLU A 142 12.46 10.35 -8.92
CA GLU A 142 13.91 10.12 -8.83
C GLU A 142 14.21 8.84 -8.05
N THR A 143 13.72 8.72 -6.81
CA THR A 143 13.94 7.54 -5.97
C THR A 143 12.99 6.38 -6.27
N LYS A 144 11.96 6.60 -7.08
CA LYS A 144 10.87 5.63 -7.38
C LYS A 144 10.08 5.21 -6.14
N MET A 145 10.22 5.93 -5.06
CA MET A 145 9.56 5.63 -3.79
C MET A 145 8.11 6.07 -3.82
N VAL A 146 7.21 5.16 -3.44
CA VAL A 146 5.83 5.53 -3.13
C VAL A 146 5.85 6.33 -1.83
N LEU A 147 5.43 7.61 -1.91
CA LEU A 147 5.43 8.56 -0.79
C LEU A 147 4.12 8.52 -0.01
N SER A 148 3.00 8.40 -0.72
CA SER A 148 1.66 8.31 -0.15
C SER A 148 0.78 7.42 -1.01
N TYR A 149 -0.18 6.73 -0.39
CA TYR A 149 -1.25 6.00 -1.08
C TYR A 149 -2.53 5.98 -0.25
N LEU A 150 -3.66 5.96 -0.92
CA LEU A 150 -4.99 5.84 -0.32
C LEU A 150 -5.85 4.90 -1.17
N VAL A 151 -6.62 4.02 -0.53
CA VAL A 151 -7.65 3.21 -1.20
C VAL A 151 -9.00 3.79 -0.84
N ALA A 152 -9.63 4.46 -1.80
CA ALA A 152 -10.90 5.17 -1.64
C ALA A 152 -11.66 5.32 -2.96
N LYS A 153 -12.90 5.79 -2.92
CA LYS A 153 -13.66 6.21 -4.10
C LYS A 153 -13.01 7.45 -4.74
N ARG A 154 -13.35 7.74 -6.01
CA ARG A 154 -12.84 8.92 -6.74
C ARG A 154 -13.74 10.12 -6.48
N GLU A 155 -13.68 10.63 -5.26
CA GLU A 155 -14.46 11.76 -4.76
C GLU A 155 -13.56 12.92 -4.37
N GLY A 156 -14.11 14.13 -4.23
CA GLY A 156 -13.34 15.29 -3.80
C GLY A 156 -12.70 15.10 -2.42
N THR A 157 -13.46 14.55 -1.47
CA THR A 157 -12.97 14.23 -0.11
C THR A 157 -11.74 13.32 -0.12
N SER A 158 -11.71 12.33 -1.02
CA SER A 158 -10.56 11.43 -1.17
C SER A 158 -9.32 12.15 -1.68
N ALA A 159 -9.48 13.14 -2.57
CA ALA A 159 -8.35 13.98 -3.01
C ALA A 159 -7.76 14.78 -1.85
N TYR A 160 -8.61 15.36 -0.99
CA TYR A 160 -8.17 16.08 0.21
C TYR A 160 -7.45 15.16 1.19
N ASP A 161 -8.01 13.99 1.50
CA ASP A 161 -7.37 13.02 2.40
C ASP A 161 -6.02 12.54 1.87
N PHE A 162 -5.94 12.28 0.56
CA PHE A 162 -4.70 11.84 -0.08
C PHE A 162 -3.62 12.92 -0.09
N ILE A 163 -3.96 14.16 -0.44
CA ILE A 163 -3.00 15.28 -0.47
C ILE A 163 -2.58 15.66 0.94
N ARG A 164 -3.48 15.61 1.93
CA ARG A 164 -3.15 15.78 3.35
C ARG A 164 -2.11 14.73 3.78
N ASP A 165 -2.35 13.44 3.52
CA ASP A 165 -1.40 12.38 3.87
C ASP A 165 -0.05 12.60 3.19
N LEU A 166 -0.03 13.02 1.92
CA LEU A 166 1.21 13.36 1.23
C LEU A 166 1.94 14.53 1.91
N SER A 167 1.21 15.60 2.30
CA SER A 167 1.81 16.78 2.93
C SER A 167 2.45 16.46 4.28
N GLU A 168 1.88 15.51 5.02
CA GLU A 168 2.44 15.06 6.30
C GLU A 168 3.71 14.19 6.16
N ARG A 169 4.01 13.68 4.94
CA ARG A 169 5.12 12.76 4.68
C ARG A 169 6.33 13.43 4.06
N VAL A 170 6.12 14.52 3.34
CA VAL A 170 7.17 15.19 2.58
C VAL A 170 7.58 16.53 3.24
N THR A 171 8.79 17.00 2.93
CA THR A 171 9.31 18.26 3.42
C THR A 171 10.08 18.99 2.32
N GLY A 172 10.11 20.32 2.40
CA GLY A 172 10.79 21.16 1.41
C GLY A 172 9.95 21.40 0.16
N ARG A 173 10.43 22.29 -0.71
CA ARG A 173 9.77 22.63 -1.98
C ARG A 173 10.04 21.54 -3.01
N PHE A 174 9.02 21.13 -3.74
CA PHE A 174 9.10 20.13 -4.82
C PHE A 174 8.10 20.46 -5.93
N GLN A 175 8.26 19.83 -7.07
CA GLN A 175 7.28 19.89 -8.15
C GLN A 175 6.34 18.69 -8.06
N LEU A 176 5.02 18.95 -7.98
CA LEU A 176 3.97 17.94 -8.10
C LEU A 176 3.40 17.95 -9.52
N THR A 177 3.25 16.79 -10.12
CA THR A 177 2.53 16.60 -11.37
C THR A 177 1.42 15.57 -11.18
N THR A 178 0.19 15.93 -11.52
CA THR A 178 -0.98 15.02 -11.53
C THR A 178 -1.56 14.90 -12.93
N ASP A 179 -2.51 13.98 -13.10
CA ASP A 179 -3.42 14.02 -14.25
C ASP A 179 -4.37 15.23 -14.17
N GLY A 180 -5.28 15.36 -15.15
CA GLY A 180 -6.25 16.47 -15.22
C GLY A 180 -7.43 16.37 -14.25
N LEU A 181 -7.37 15.56 -13.18
CA LEU A 181 -8.46 15.47 -12.21
C LEU A 181 -8.60 16.79 -11.44
N ARG A 182 -9.78 17.43 -11.59
CA ARG A 182 -10.03 18.78 -11.03
C ARG A 182 -9.93 18.85 -9.52
N SER A 183 -10.27 17.77 -8.79
CA SER A 183 -10.26 17.75 -7.33
C SER A 183 -8.85 17.87 -6.71
N TYR A 184 -7.78 17.65 -7.48
CA TYR A 184 -6.45 17.93 -7.01
C TYR A 184 -6.18 19.41 -6.76
N VAL A 185 -6.73 20.29 -7.61
CA VAL A 185 -6.43 21.73 -7.55
C VAL A 185 -6.75 22.33 -6.17
N PRO A 186 -8.01 22.25 -5.68
CA PRO A 186 -8.32 22.80 -4.36
C PRO A 186 -7.65 22.02 -3.21
N ALA A 187 -7.41 20.71 -3.34
CA ALA A 187 -6.73 19.94 -2.31
C ALA A 187 -5.25 20.35 -2.18
N VAL A 188 -4.55 20.58 -3.28
CA VAL A 188 -3.16 21.03 -3.30
C VAL A 188 -3.06 22.46 -2.75
N GLU A 189 -3.98 23.33 -3.12
CA GLU A 189 -4.03 24.70 -2.58
C GLU A 189 -4.20 24.70 -1.06
N GLU A 190 -5.07 23.85 -0.52
CA GLU A 190 -5.33 23.75 0.93
C GLU A 190 -4.10 23.31 1.73
N TYR A 191 -3.37 22.28 1.25
CA TYR A 191 -2.32 21.65 2.06
C TYR A 191 -0.90 22.08 1.71
N PHE A 192 -0.68 22.65 0.54
CA PHE A 192 0.63 23.08 0.09
C PHE A 192 0.67 24.56 -0.30
N GLY A 193 -0.42 25.14 -0.79
CA GLY A 193 -0.48 26.53 -1.21
C GLY A 193 0.69 26.91 -2.14
N ALA A 194 1.45 27.91 -1.73
CA ALA A 194 2.60 28.42 -2.48
C ALA A 194 3.93 27.64 -2.26
N ASP A 195 3.91 26.60 -1.40
CA ASP A 195 5.15 25.91 -0.99
C ASP A 195 5.63 24.88 -2.01
N ILE A 196 4.85 24.60 -3.07
CA ILE A 196 5.23 23.68 -4.15
C ILE A 196 5.02 24.30 -5.54
N ASP A 197 5.63 23.68 -6.54
CA ASP A 197 5.37 23.95 -7.94
C ASP A 197 4.39 22.89 -8.46
N PHE A 198 3.18 23.30 -8.85
CA PHE A 198 2.14 22.36 -9.23
C PHE A 198 1.74 22.48 -10.70
N ALA A 199 1.73 21.34 -11.38
CA ALA A 199 1.31 21.22 -12.77
C ALA A 199 0.38 20.02 -12.97
N GLN A 200 -0.48 20.10 -13.97
CA GLN A 200 -1.30 19.00 -14.46
C GLN A 200 -0.90 18.60 -15.88
N LEU A 201 -0.95 17.31 -16.18
CA LEU A 201 -0.73 16.79 -17.53
C LEU A 201 -2.05 16.30 -18.12
N LEU A 202 -2.68 17.09 -18.97
CA LEU A 202 -3.87 16.68 -19.68
C LEU A 202 -3.51 15.75 -20.85
N LYS A 203 -4.19 14.61 -20.93
CA LYS A 203 -4.06 13.68 -22.05
C LYS A 203 -5.28 13.78 -22.94
N LEU A 204 -5.05 14.08 -24.19
CA LEU A 204 -6.08 14.03 -25.21
C LEU A 204 -6.09 12.64 -25.84
N TYR A 205 -7.28 12.06 -25.91
CA TYR A 205 -7.49 10.74 -26.48
C TYR A 205 -8.20 10.89 -27.83
N GLY A 206 -7.61 10.28 -28.85
CA GLY A 206 -8.27 10.17 -30.15
C GLY A 206 -9.27 9.02 -30.22
N THR A 207 -10.25 9.10 -31.11
CA THR A 207 -11.09 7.98 -31.46
C THR A 207 -10.22 6.89 -32.09
N SER A 208 -10.24 5.68 -31.51
CA SER A 208 -9.62 4.52 -32.14
C SER A 208 -10.39 4.16 -33.40
N GLY A 209 -9.89 4.57 -34.58
CA GLY A 209 -10.46 4.20 -35.88
C GLY A 209 -10.16 2.75 -36.26
N GLY A 210 -10.37 1.78 -35.37
CA GLY A 210 -10.20 0.35 -35.63
C GLY A 210 -11.54 -0.34 -35.82
N GLU A 211 -11.67 -1.20 -36.83
CA GLU A 211 -12.77 -2.14 -36.98
C GLU A 211 -12.76 -3.15 -35.81
N GLY A 212 -13.60 -2.93 -34.82
CA GLY A 212 -13.76 -3.81 -33.64
C GLY A 212 -14.50 -3.10 -32.50
N PRO A 213 -15.01 -3.87 -31.49
CA PRO A 213 -15.69 -3.27 -30.36
C PRO A 213 -14.76 -2.30 -29.63
N GLU A 214 -15.15 -1.04 -29.47
CA GLU A 214 -14.38 0.06 -28.85
C GLU A 214 -13.83 -0.29 -27.45
N TRP A 215 -14.41 -1.23 -26.76
CA TRP A 215 -14.04 -1.68 -25.42
C TRP A 215 -12.78 -2.57 -25.35
N TYR A 216 -12.31 -3.11 -26.50
CA TYR A 216 -11.07 -3.86 -26.57
C TYR A 216 -9.88 -3.03 -27.05
N ASN A 217 -10.11 -1.89 -27.68
CA ASN A 217 -9.08 -1.01 -28.17
C ASN A 217 -8.91 0.17 -27.21
N PRO A 218 -7.83 0.24 -26.41
CA PRO A 218 -7.60 1.40 -25.57
C PRO A 218 -7.44 2.64 -26.46
N SER A 219 -8.14 3.72 -26.11
CA SER A 219 -7.99 5.01 -26.77
C SER A 219 -6.53 5.41 -26.81
N LYS A 220 -6.02 5.79 -27.98
CA LYS A 220 -4.63 6.27 -28.13
C LYS A 220 -4.51 7.68 -27.60
N VAL A 221 -3.51 7.96 -26.80
CA VAL A 221 -3.13 9.32 -26.45
C VAL A 221 -2.62 10.01 -27.74
N THR A 222 -3.31 11.03 -28.18
CA THR A 222 -2.97 11.79 -29.41
C THR A 222 -2.11 13.00 -29.10
N ALA A 223 -2.30 13.61 -27.93
CA ALA A 223 -1.49 14.73 -27.47
C ALA A 223 -1.50 14.79 -25.94
N THR A 224 -0.47 15.42 -25.38
CA THR A 224 -0.37 15.77 -23.98
C THR A 224 -0.19 17.26 -23.83
N ILE A 225 -0.93 17.90 -22.92
CA ILE A 225 -0.87 19.33 -22.68
C ILE A 225 -0.44 19.55 -21.23
N PRO A 226 0.78 20.03 -20.98
CA PRO A 226 1.19 20.43 -19.65
C PRO A 226 0.51 21.76 -19.29
N ILE A 227 -0.05 21.84 -18.09
CA ILE A 227 -0.69 23.03 -17.54
C ILE A 227 -0.04 23.38 -16.22
N THR A 228 0.58 24.55 -16.12
CA THR A 228 1.03 25.12 -14.84
C THR A 228 -0.19 25.59 -14.05
N ILE A 229 -0.34 25.13 -12.82
CA ILE A 229 -1.41 25.53 -11.91
C ILE A 229 -0.89 26.58 -10.90
N SER A 230 0.26 26.31 -10.26
CA SER A 230 0.89 27.23 -9.32
C SER A 230 2.41 27.08 -9.31
N GLY A 231 3.11 28.15 -8.88
CA GLY A 231 4.57 28.19 -8.82
C GLY A 231 5.25 28.26 -10.20
N ASP A 232 6.47 27.73 -10.28
CA ASP A 232 7.30 27.70 -11.49
C ASP A 232 7.78 26.27 -11.83
N PRO A 233 6.86 25.37 -12.24
CA PRO A 233 7.21 24.00 -12.55
C PRO A 233 8.06 23.89 -13.81
N LYS A 234 9.09 23.06 -13.76
CA LYS A 234 9.93 22.73 -14.92
C LYS A 234 9.13 21.95 -15.94
N ILE A 235 8.87 22.54 -17.08
CA ILE A 235 7.99 21.97 -18.13
C ILE A 235 8.48 20.60 -18.58
N GLU A 236 9.80 20.41 -18.74
CA GLU A 236 10.41 19.14 -19.15
C GLU A 236 10.26 18.01 -18.08
N ARG A 237 9.83 18.36 -16.86
CA ARG A 237 9.58 17.43 -15.76
C ARG A 237 8.08 17.17 -15.51
N ILE A 238 7.21 17.84 -16.25
CA ILE A 238 5.76 17.59 -16.19
C ILE A 238 5.46 16.26 -16.89
N SER A 239 5.33 15.21 -16.12
CA SER A 239 5.11 13.84 -16.60
C SER A 239 4.39 13.01 -15.55
N THR A 240 3.60 12.01 -15.98
CA THR A 240 2.97 10.98 -15.15
C THR A 240 3.52 9.57 -15.43
N SER A 241 4.58 9.46 -16.21
CA SER A 241 5.11 8.18 -16.72
C SER A 241 5.57 7.24 -15.61
N HIS A 242 6.15 7.75 -14.52
CA HIS A 242 6.63 6.91 -13.42
C HIS A 242 5.48 6.37 -12.57
N VAL A 243 4.48 7.19 -12.26
CA VAL A 243 3.31 6.71 -11.52
C VAL A 243 2.49 5.74 -12.37
N GLU A 244 2.35 5.96 -13.67
CA GLU A 244 1.70 5.00 -14.59
C GLU A 244 2.46 3.67 -14.66
N ARG A 245 3.79 3.71 -14.67
CA ARG A 245 4.62 2.49 -14.61
C ARG A 245 4.44 1.76 -13.28
N ALA A 246 4.32 2.49 -12.16
CA ALA A 246 4.03 1.91 -10.85
C ALA A 246 2.61 1.30 -10.85
N ASN A 247 1.62 1.96 -11.43
CA ASN A 247 0.27 1.44 -11.61
C ASN A 247 0.24 0.13 -12.41
N LEU A 248 1.04 0.03 -13.48
CA LEU A 248 1.21 -1.23 -14.22
C LEU A 248 1.82 -2.32 -13.33
N SER A 249 2.81 -1.98 -12.51
CA SER A 249 3.43 -2.93 -11.57
C SER A 249 2.41 -3.44 -10.53
N VAL A 250 1.55 -2.56 -10.00
CA VAL A 250 0.42 -2.99 -9.12
C VAL A 250 -0.47 -4.02 -9.83
N ARG A 251 -0.83 -3.78 -11.10
CA ARG A 251 -1.67 -4.72 -11.89
C ARG A 251 -0.99 -6.07 -12.12
N THR A 252 0.32 -6.08 -12.27
CA THR A 252 1.11 -7.31 -12.48
C THR A 252 1.22 -8.13 -11.19
N HIS A 253 1.49 -7.48 -10.07
CA HIS A 253 1.80 -8.15 -8.80
C HIS A 253 0.57 -8.41 -7.91
N LEU A 254 -0.50 -7.67 -8.08
CA LEU A 254 -1.72 -7.88 -7.32
C LEU A 254 -2.84 -8.47 -8.18
N ARG A 255 -3.15 -9.75 -7.97
CA ARG A 255 -4.22 -10.44 -8.69
C ARG A 255 -5.56 -9.70 -8.69
N ARG A 256 -5.81 -8.91 -7.64
CA ARG A 256 -7.05 -8.12 -7.46
C ARG A 256 -7.21 -7.00 -8.48
N PHE A 257 -6.13 -6.60 -9.14
CA PHE A 257 -6.08 -5.53 -10.15
C PHE A 257 -5.96 -6.05 -11.58
N THR A 258 -5.90 -7.38 -11.76
CA THR A 258 -5.88 -7.97 -13.10
C THR A 258 -7.21 -7.72 -13.79
N ARG A 259 -7.18 -7.04 -14.93
CA ARG A 259 -8.36 -6.76 -15.74
C ARG A 259 -8.95 -8.06 -16.30
N LEU A 260 -10.27 -8.07 -16.55
CA LEU A 260 -11.00 -9.18 -17.15
C LEU A 260 -10.79 -10.52 -16.44
N SER A 261 -10.69 -10.49 -15.11
CA SER A 261 -10.53 -11.70 -14.30
C SER A 261 -11.48 -11.69 -13.10
N LEU A 262 -11.79 -12.89 -12.59
CA LEU A 262 -12.58 -13.07 -11.37
C LEU A 262 -11.75 -12.84 -10.08
N GLY A 263 -10.55 -12.28 -10.21
CA GLY A 263 -9.61 -12.06 -9.10
C GLY A 263 -9.91 -10.84 -8.23
N PHE A 264 -10.95 -10.07 -8.50
CA PHE A 264 -11.32 -8.85 -7.79
C PHE A 264 -11.61 -9.07 -6.30
N SER A 265 -11.50 -8.01 -5.49
CA SER A 265 -11.75 -8.06 -4.06
C SER A 265 -13.24 -8.20 -3.75
N LYS A 266 -13.56 -9.04 -2.73
CA LYS A 266 -14.91 -9.20 -2.19
C LYS A 266 -15.15 -8.31 -0.96
N SER A 267 -14.11 -7.71 -0.40
CA SER A 267 -14.15 -6.87 0.80
C SER A 267 -13.12 -5.75 0.64
N LEU A 268 -13.48 -4.56 1.09
CA LEU A 268 -12.61 -3.38 1.09
C LEU A 268 -11.39 -3.57 2.00
N ASP A 269 -11.58 -4.18 3.18
CA ASP A 269 -10.47 -4.44 4.10
C ASP A 269 -9.38 -5.34 3.50
N HIS A 270 -9.80 -6.40 2.77
CA HIS A 270 -8.83 -7.25 2.08
C HIS A 270 -8.17 -6.54 0.88
N LEU A 271 -8.87 -5.59 0.25
CA LEU A 271 -8.26 -4.74 -0.78
C LEU A 271 -7.19 -3.84 -0.15
N LYS A 272 -7.55 -3.09 0.90
CA LYS A 272 -6.64 -2.21 1.64
C LYS A 272 -5.42 -2.98 2.16
N ALA A 273 -5.64 -4.15 2.76
CA ALA A 273 -4.55 -4.99 3.27
C ALA A 273 -3.59 -5.47 2.17
N ALA A 274 -4.12 -5.86 1.00
CA ALA A 274 -3.29 -6.29 -0.12
C ALA A 274 -2.47 -5.13 -0.71
N VAL A 275 -3.07 -3.94 -0.79
CA VAL A 275 -2.37 -2.72 -1.23
C VAL A 275 -1.29 -2.34 -0.24
N ALA A 276 -1.58 -2.31 1.07
CA ALA A 276 -0.60 -2.00 2.10
C ALA A 276 0.62 -2.94 2.08
N LEU A 277 0.37 -4.25 1.96
CA LEU A 277 1.44 -5.24 1.80
C LEU A 277 2.28 -4.95 0.56
N TYR A 278 1.65 -4.66 -0.56
CA TYR A 278 2.36 -4.39 -1.81
C TYR A 278 3.16 -3.08 -1.76
N MET A 279 2.62 -1.99 -1.22
CA MET A 279 3.33 -0.71 -1.14
C MET A 279 4.56 -0.80 -0.23
N ALA A 280 4.46 -1.52 0.88
CA ALA A 280 5.60 -1.80 1.73
C ALA A 280 6.64 -2.69 1.01
N PHE A 281 6.21 -3.76 0.32
CA PHE A 281 7.08 -4.59 -0.50
C PHE A 281 7.78 -3.78 -1.60
N PHE A 282 7.04 -2.94 -2.33
CA PHE A 282 7.57 -2.11 -3.41
C PHE A 282 8.68 -1.17 -2.91
N ASN A 283 8.46 -0.54 -1.76
CA ASN A 283 9.43 0.42 -1.22
C ASN A 283 10.65 -0.26 -0.57
N PHE A 284 10.46 -1.34 0.20
CA PHE A 284 11.52 -1.85 1.08
C PHE A 284 12.17 -3.17 0.60
N VAL A 285 11.47 -3.98 -0.18
CA VAL A 285 11.93 -5.34 -0.55
C VAL A 285 12.31 -5.42 -2.02
N ARG A 286 11.50 -4.84 -2.90
CA ARG A 286 11.69 -4.97 -4.34
C ARG A 286 12.84 -4.10 -4.82
N VAL A 287 13.89 -4.73 -5.36
CA VAL A 287 14.98 -4.01 -6.04
C VAL A 287 14.45 -3.40 -7.34
N HIS A 288 14.59 -2.09 -7.50
CA HIS A 288 14.21 -1.41 -8.72
C HIS A 288 15.33 -1.57 -9.77
N GLN A 289 14.97 -2.02 -10.98
CA GLN A 289 15.93 -2.42 -12.00
C GLN A 289 16.93 -1.31 -12.38
N THR A 290 16.47 -0.07 -12.50
CA THR A 290 17.34 1.07 -12.86
C THR A 290 18.12 1.64 -11.68
N LEU A 291 17.60 1.51 -10.46
CA LEU A 291 18.27 2.00 -9.24
C LEU A 291 19.32 1.01 -8.73
N ARG A 292 19.13 -0.29 -8.98
CA ARG A 292 19.93 -1.40 -8.45
C ARG A 292 19.81 -1.59 -6.92
N VAL A 293 18.97 -0.80 -6.29
CA VAL A 293 18.60 -0.83 -4.86
C VAL A 293 17.10 -0.71 -4.73
N THR A 294 16.57 -0.81 -3.50
CA THR A 294 15.15 -0.55 -3.25
C THR A 294 14.86 0.96 -3.23
N PRO A 295 13.63 1.39 -3.56
CA PRO A 295 13.23 2.80 -3.44
C PRO A 295 13.52 3.41 -2.08
N ALA A 296 13.27 2.67 -0.98
CA ALA A 296 13.53 3.14 0.38
C ALA A 296 15.03 3.31 0.67
N MET A 297 15.90 2.46 0.11
CA MET A 297 17.37 2.66 0.17
C MET A 297 17.78 3.91 -0.60
N GLN A 298 17.25 4.10 -1.81
CA GLN A 298 17.54 5.27 -2.63
C GLN A 298 17.10 6.58 -1.95
N ALA A 299 16.01 6.52 -1.18
CA ALA A 299 15.50 7.64 -0.39
C ALA A 299 16.20 7.80 0.99
N GLY A 300 17.15 6.92 1.35
CA GLY A 300 17.88 6.96 2.61
C GLY A 300 17.07 6.53 3.85
N LEU A 301 15.96 5.81 3.67
CA LEU A 301 15.11 5.36 4.78
C LEU A 301 15.54 3.99 5.36
N THR A 302 16.40 3.27 4.67
CA THR A 302 16.97 2.00 5.10
C THR A 302 18.36 1.82 4.44
N ASP A 303 19.20 1.04 5.07
CA ASP A 303 20.58 0.75 4.64
C ASP A 303 20.73 -0.60 3.93
N HIS A 304 19.67 -1.40 3.86
CA HIS A 304 19.69 -2.73 3.26
C HIS A 304 18.39 -3.07 2.52
N ILE A 305 18.45 -4.10 1.69
CA ILE A 305 17.29 -4.70 1.03
C ILE A 305 16.57 -5.58 2.05
N TRP A 306 15.31 -5.24 2.35
CA TRP A 306 14.51 -6.04 3.28
C TRP A 306 14.11 -7.37 2.65
N THR A 307 14.02 -8.39 3.48
CA THR A 307 13.35 -9.65 3.12
C THR A 307 11.84 -9.54 3.39
N VAL A 308 11.05 -10.42 2.75
CA VAL A 308 9.62 -10.53 3.07
C VAL A 308 9.43 -10.91 4.54
N GLN A 309 10.33 -11.69 5.12
CA GLN A 309 10.27 -12.07 6.53
C GLN A 309 10.42 -10.86 7.45
N GLU A 310 11.39 -9.97 7.19
CA GLU A 310 11.55 -8.72 7.93
C GLU A 310 10.32 -7.83 7.81
N LEU A 311 9.72 -7.78 6.62
CA LEU A 311 8.46 -7.04 6.38
C LEU A 311 7.31 -7.57 7.25
N LEU A 312 7.19 -8.89 7.42
CA LEU A 312 6.17 -9.51 8.28
C LEU A 312 6.41 -9.24 9.77
N GLU A 313 7.65 -9.05 10.18
CA GLU A 313 8.06 -8.83 11.58
C GLU A 313 8.08 -7.35 11.97
N ALA A 314 8.09 -6.44 10.99
CA ALA A 314 8.09 -5.00 11.19
C ALA A 314 6.76 -4.50 11.81
N ARG A 315 6.87 -3.44 12.63
CA ARG A 315 5.74 -2.76 13.27
C ARG A 315 5.98 -1.26 13.30
#